data_b910477ace5fab379e8551a01745e4f7
#
_entry.id   b910477ace5fab379e8551a01745e4f7
#
_cell.length_a   1.000
_cell.length_b   1.000
_cell.length_c   1.000
_cell.angle_alpha   90.00
_cell.angle_beta   90.00
_cell.angle_gamma   90.00
#
_symmetry.space_group_name_H-M   'P 1'
#
loop_
_entity.id
_entity.type
_entity.pdbx_description
1 polymer ?
#
loop_
_entity_poly.entity_id
_entity_poly.type
_entity_poly.pdbx_seq_one_letter_code
_entity_poly.pdbx_strand_id
1 'polypeptide(L)'
;MTIYGYARVSTKGQAKDGNSLESQIETLKENGAIEIYSDSFTGTKTDRPEFNKLLEVLKPGDTLMVTKLDRFARSMTQGSELVNELIKRGIKVNILNIGMMDNTPASKLIRNIFFSFAEFERDMIVERTQEGKAVAKTKEGFKEGRPKAYTPKQLDNALSMLTVNGGKHSYKEVAELLGISKSTLIRENNKRKAMMEEV
;
A
#
# COMPACT_ATOMS: atom_id res chain seq x y z
N MET A 1 11.78 8.31 -30.32
CA MET A 1 12.49 8.13 -29.04
C MET A 1 12.32 9.41 -28.26
N THR A 2 11.39 9.41 -27.32
CA THR A 2 11.02 10.59 -26.52
C THR A 2 11.43 10.36 -25.08
N ILE A 3 11.86 11.42 -24.39
CA ILE A 3 12.19 11.38 -22.97
C ILE A 3 11.03 12.02 -22.21
N TYR A 4 10.33 11.21 -21.45
CA TYR A 4 9.22 11.62 -20.60
C TYR A 4 9.69 11.74 -19.15
N GLY A 5 9.41 12.86 -18.51
CA GLY A 5 9.69 13.09 -17.10
C GLY A 5 8.48 12.75 -16.22
N TYR A 6 8.75 12.23 -15.02
CA TYR A 6 7.72 12.11 -14.00
C TYR A 6 8.17 12.72 -12.67
N ALA A 7 7.34 13.60 -12.11
CA ALA A 7 7.56 14.26 -10.83
C ALA A 7 6.42 13.98 -9.85
N ARG A 8 6.75 13.88 -8.54
CA ARG A 8 5.73 13.63 -7.52
C ARG A 8 6.06 14.31 -6.19
N VAL A 9 5.05 14.91 -5.56
CA VAL A 9 5.15 15.45 -4.20
C VAL A 9 3.99 14.98 -3.33
N SER A 10 4.21 14.93 -2.01
CA SER A 10 3.16 14.81 -1.02
C SER A 10 2.93 16.18 -0.39
N THR A 11 1.68 16.59 -0.17
CA THR A 11 1.32 17.90 0.41
C THR A 11 1.95 18.18 1.79
N LYS A 12 2.41 17.16 2.51
CA LYS A 12 3.09 17.32 3.79
C LYS A 12 4.59 17.67 3.69
N GLY A 13 5.16 17.68 2.49
CA GLY A 13 6.61 17.84 2.25
C GLY A 13 7.02 19.06 1.43
N GLN A 14 6.14 19.97 1.12
CA GLN A 14 6.38 21.05 0.14
C GLN A 14 7.40 22.14 0.56
N ALA A 15 7.92 22.16 1.76
CA ALA A 15 8.62 23.35 2.27
C ALA A 15 10.08 23.15 2.70
N LYS A 16 10.64 21.96 2.68
CA LYS A 16 12.04 21.74 3.11
C LYS A 16 12.80 20.84 2.16
N ASP A 17 13.96 21.26 1.71
CA ASP A 17 15.03 20.48 1.08
C ASP A 17 14.97 20.25 -0.45
N GLY A 18 14.72 21.29 -1.29
CA GLY A 18 14.94 21.14 -2.76
C GLY A 18 14.11 20.03 -3.44
N ASN A 19 13.09 19.49 -2.77
CA ASN A 19 12.20 18.43 -3.24
C ASN A 19 10.83 18.96 -3.70
N SER A 20 10.72 20.25 -3.99
CA SER A 20 9.48 20.82 -4.52
C SER A 20 9.14 20.24 -5.89
N LEU A 21 7.90 20.31 -6.28
CA LEU A 21 7.48 19.84 -7.61
C LEU A 21 8.20 20.63 -8.71
N GLU A 22 8.33 21.93 -8.51
CA GLU A 22 9.00 22.85 -9.44
C GLU A 22 10.47 22.49 -9.64
N SER A 23 11.20 22.23 -8.54
CA SER A 23 12.61 21.83 -8.60
C SER A 23 12.80 20.49 -9.31
N GLN A 24 11.89 19.51 -9.10
CA GLN A 24 11.94 18.26 -9.84
C GLN A 24 11.69 18.46 -11.34
N ILE A 25 10.70 19.29 -11.71
CA ILE A 25 10.37 19.59 -13.10
C ILE A 25 11.55 20.29 -13.78
N GLU A 26 12.18 21.26 -13.13
CA GLU A 26 13.36 21.96 -13.64
C GLU A 26 14.52 20.98 -13.89
N THR A 27 14.85 20.15 -12.87
CA THR A 27 15.88 19.12 -13.01
C THR A 27 15.59 18.15 -14.18
N LEU A 28 14.33 17.72 -14.34
CA LEU A 28 13.96 16.83 -15.44
C LEU A 28 14.13 17.50 -16.81
N LYS A 29 13.76 18.78 -16.94
CA LYS A 29 13.96 19.57 -18.18
C LYS A 29 15.42 19.75 -18.53
N GLU A 30 16.25 20.11 -17.54
CA GLU A 30 17.70 20.26 -17.71
C GLU A 30 18.37 18.95 -18.18
N ASN A 31 17.82 17.79 -17.78
CA ASN A 31 18.29 16.48 -18.21
C ASN A 31 17.60 15.97 -19.49
N GLY A 32 16.86 16.82 -20.20
CA GLY A 32 16.36 16.56 -21.54
C GLY A 32 14.96 15.93 -21.59
N ALA A 33 14.17 15.97 -20.51
CA ALA A 33 12.77 15.56 -20.55
C ALA A 33 11.96 16.54 -21.42
N ILE A 34 11.26 16.02 -22.45
CA ILE A 34 10.48 16.80 -23.41
C ILE A 34 9.07 17.05 -22.89
N GLU A 35 8.48 16.04 -22.28
CA GLU A 35 7.13 16.07 -21.71
C GLU A 35 7.18 15.58 -20.27
N ILE A 36 6.49 16.28 -19.35
CA ILE A 36 6.55 15.99 -17.92
C ILE A 36 5.15 15.80 -17.37
N TYR A 37 4.93 14.64 -16.75
CA TYR A 37 3.74 14.28 -16.02
C TYR A 37 3.99 14.48 -14.51
N SER A 38 2.99 14.98 -13.78
CA SER A 38 3.17 15.23 -12.36
C SER A 38 1.94 14.95 -11.54
N ASP A 39 2.13 14.30 -10.38
CA ASP A 39 1.09 14.04 -9.39
C ASP A 39 1.39 14.72 -8.07
N SER A 40 0.36 15.33 -7.47
CA SER A 40 0.41 15.88 -6.12
C SER A 40 -0.63 15.19 -5.25
N PHE A 41 -0.22 14.70 -4.05
CA PHE A 41 -1.13 13.98 -3.16
C PHE A 41 -1.61 14.83 -2.01
N THR A 42 -2.93 14.91 -1.86
CA THR A 42 -3.60 15.43 -0.65
C THR A 42 -4.14 14.24 0.17
N GLY A 43 -3.55 13.97 1.32
CA GLY A 43 -4.08 12.98 2.25
C GLY A 43 -3.76 11.51 1.93
N THR A 44 -4.70 10.61 2.23
CA THR A 44 -4.56 9.15 2.14
C THR A 44 -4.79 8.56 0.75
N LYS A 45 -5.28 9.34 -0.21
CA LYS A 45 -5.51 8.87 -1.58
C LYS A 45 -4.18 8.69 -2.31
N THR A 46 -4.03 7.53 -2.90
CA THR A 46 -2.78 7.06 -3.50
C THR A 46 -2.86 6.93 -5.01
N ASP A 47 -3.91 7.50 -5.61
CA ASP A 47 -4.12 7.46 -7.04
C ASP A 47 -3.07 8.31 -7.75
N ARG A 48 -2.56 7.83 -8.86
CA ARG A 48 -1.55 8.47 -9.69
C ARG A 48 -2.08 8.62 -11.12
N PRO A 49 -3.07 9.47 -11.34
CA PRO A 49 -3.72 9.58 -12.65
C PRO A 49 -2.74 9.98 -13.74
N GLU A 50 -1.84 10.92 -13.47
CA GLU A 50 -0.86 11.37 -14.44
C GLU A 50 0.23 10.31 -14.69
N PHE A 51 0.65 9.58 -13.68
CA PHE A 51 1.57 8.45 -13.87
C PHE A 51 0.95 7.34 -14.71
N ASN A 52 -0.32 7.01 -14.47
CA ASN A 52 -1.02 5.99 -15.25
C ASN A 52 -1.17 6.41 -16.72
N LYS A 53 -1.53 7.67 -16.99
CA LYS A 53 -1.54 8.21 -18.36
C LYS A 53 -0.17 8.11 -19.02
N LEU A 54 0.90 8.45 -18.29
CA LEU A 54 2.25 8.33 -18.80
C LEU A 54 2.58 6.89 -19.19
N LEU A 55 2.22 5.90 -18.36
CA LEU A 55 2.46 4.47 -18.68
C LEU A 55 1.71 3.99 -19.93
N GLU A 56 0.57 4.60 -20.25
CA GLU A 56 -0.21 4.32 -21.48
C GLU A 56 0.42 4.96 -22.72
N VAL A 57 1.00 6.15 -22.59
CA VAL A 57 1.63 6.90 -23.69
C VAL A 57 2.99 6.32 -24.09
N LEU A 58 3.75 5.77 -23.15
CA LEU A 58 5.09 5.24 -23.35
C LEU A 58 5.13 4.10 -24.38
N LYS A 59 6.00 4.22 -25.37
CA LYS A 59 6.22 3.26 -26.47
C LYS A 59 7.63 2.67 -26.42
N PRO A 60 7.84 1.49 -27.04
CA PRO A 60 9.19 0.93 -27.18
C PRO A 60 10.18 1.96 -27.78
N GLY A 61 11.34 2.08 -27.16
CA GLY A 61 12.36 3.05 -27.52
C GLY A 61 12.32 4.36 -26.73
N ASP A 62 11.21 4.66 -26.03
CA ASP A 62 11.12 5.84 -25.18
C ASP A 62 11.87 5.67 -23.85
N THR A 63 12.06 6.78 -23.15
CA THR A 63 12.72 6.81 -21.84
C THR A 63 11.81 7.47 -20.82
N LEU A 64 11.51 6.76 -19.73
CA LEU A 64 10.94 7.34 -18.52
C LEU A 64 12.07 7.89 -17.65
N MET A 65 12.01 9.16 -17.28
CA MET A 65 12.99 9.84 -16.44
C MET A 65 12.37 10.29 -15.12
N VAL A 66 13.04 10.03 -14.00
CA VAL A 66 12.67 10.50 -12.67
C VAL A 66 13.90 10.98 -11.91
N THR A 67 13.73 11.94 -10.99
CA THR A 67 14.85 12.45 -10.20
C THR A 67 15.37 11.44 -9.20
N LYS A 68 14.49 10.66 -8.56
CA LYS A 68 14.82 9.61 -7.57
C LYS A 68 13.82 8.46 -7.67
N LEU A 69 14.22 7.27 -7.24
CA LEU A 69 13.38 6.07 -7.25
C LEU A 69 12.07 6.24 -6.46
N ASP A 70 12.11 6.90 -5.31
CA ASP A 70 10.94 7.15 -4.45
C ASP A 70 9.89 8.07 -5.09
N ARG A 71 10.21 8.69 -6.22
CA ARG A 71 9.25 9.50 -6.99
C ARG A 71 8.27 8.64 -7.77
N PHE A 72 8.70 7.50 -8.30
CA PHE A 72 7.78 6.65 -9.07
C PHE A 72 7.40 5.33 -8.36
N ALA A 73 8.11 4.94 -7.30
CA ALA A 73 7.80 3.75 -6.50
C ALA A 73 7.71 4.09 -5.00
N ARG A 74 6.98 3.30 -4.23
CA ARG A 74 6.81 3.46 -2.77
C ARG A 74 7.70 2.53 -1.97
N SER A 75 8.17 1.47 -2.59
CA SER A 75 9.12 0.51 -2.04
C SER A 75 10.11 0.11 -3.12
N MET A 76 11.25 -0.42 -2.70
CA MET A 76 12.24 -0.97 -3.63
C MET A 76 11.66 -2.11 -4.46
N THR A 77 10.85 -2.98 -3.85
CA THR A 77 10.17 -4.09 -4.54
C THR A 77 9.30 -3.57 -5.68
N GLN A 78 8.39 -2.63 -5.38
CA GLN A 78 7.49 -2.06 -6.39
C GLN A 78 8.26 -1.33 -7.50
N GLY A 79 9.33 -0.61 -7.13
CA GLY A 79 10.18 0.07 -8.10
C GLY A 79 10.89 -0.90 -9.02
N SER A 80 11.43 -1.98 -8.49
CA SER A 80 12.10 -3.02 -9.25
C SER A 80 11.17 -3.73 -10.22
N GLU A 81 9.97 -4.11 -9.77
CA GLU A 81 8.95 -4.74 -10.62
C GLU A 81 8.57 -3.83 -11.79
N LEU A 82 8.31 -2.56 -11.51
CA LEU A 82 7.93 -1.57 -12.52
C LEU A 82 9.06 -1.32 -13.54
N VAL A 83 10.30 -1.17 -13.08
CA VAL A 83 11.47 -1.04 -13.98
C VAL A 83 11.58 -2.26 -14.89
N ASN A 84 11.43 -3.47 -14.35
CA ASN A 84 11.47 -4.68 -15.16
C ASN A 84 10.36 -4.75 -16.20
N GLU A 85 9.15 -4.37 -15.83
CA GLU A 85 8.01 -4.32 -16.75
C GLU A 85 8.28 -3.34 -17.90
N LEU A 86 8.72 -2.12 -17.59
CA LEU A 86 9.03 -1.10 -18.59
C LEU A 86 10.15 -1.56 -19.54
N ILE A 87 11.20 -2.18 -19.02
CA ILE A 87 12.29 -2.69 -19.85
C ILE A 87 11.82 -3.85 -20.74
N LYS A 88 10.94 -4.74 -20.26
CA LYS A 88 10.33 -5.78 -21.09
C LYS A 88 9.50 -5.20 -22.23
N ARG A 89 8.87 -4.05 -22.03
CA ARG A 89 8.16 -3.26 -23.05
C ARG A 89 9.11 -2.51 -24.00
N GLY A 90 10.42 -2.60 -23.81
CA GLY A 90 11.41 -1.89 -24.62
C GLY A 90 11.57 -0.40 -24.24
N ILE A 91 11.11 0.00 -23.06
CA ILE A 91 11.20 1.35 -22.52
C ILE A 91 12.42 1.41 -21.59
N LYS A 92 13.24 2.45 -21.73
CA LYS A 92 14.36 2.71 -20.82
C LYS A 92 13.89 3.50 -19.61
N VAL A 93 14.52 3.29 -18.45
CA VAL A 93 14.23 4.05 -17.24
C VAL A 93 15.50 4.76 -16.77
N ASN A 94 15.45 6.08 -16.70
CA ASN A 94 16.54 6.89 -16.19
C ASN A 94 16.19 7.45 -14.81
N ILE A 95 16.86 6.96 -13.78
CA ILE A 95 16.72 7.46 -12.42
C ILE A 95 17.96 8.30 -12.14
N LEU A 96 17.83 9.63 -12.10
CA LEU A 96 18.97 10.54 -12.15
C LEU A 96 20.02 10.31 -11.06
N ASN A 97 19.60 9.87 -9.88
CA ASN A 97 20.54 9.55 -8.78
C ASN A 97 21.10 8.12 -8.81
N ILE A 98 20.72 7.29 -9.78
CA ILE A 98 21.17 5.90 -9.91
C ILE A 98 21.81 5.68 -11.29
N GLY A 99 21.16 6.15 -12.35
CA GLY A 99 21.59 6.01 -13.73
C GLY A 99 20.52 5.40 -14.66
N MET A 100 20.93 5.14 -15.89
CA MET A 100 20.09 4.54 -16.93
C MET A 100 19.92 3.04 -16.70
N MET A 101 18.67 2.59 -16.75
CA MET A 101 18.29 1.19 -16.69
C MET A 101 17.69 0.76 -18.04
N ASP A 102 18.37 -0.17 -18.69
CA ASP A 102 18.00 -0.75 -19.99
C ASP A 102 18.34 -2.25 -20.05
N ASN A 103 18.45 -2.82 -21.26
CA ASN A 103 18.79 -4.23 -21.45
C ASN A 103 20.31 -4.54 -21.46
N THR A 104 21.16 -3.58 -21.17
CA THR A 104 22.61 -3.82 -21.10
C THR A 104 23.00 -4.72 -19.92
N PRO A 105 24.13 -5.45 -20.01
CA PRO A 105 24.62 -6.28 -18.90
C PRO A 105 24.86 -5.48 -17.61
N ALA A 106 25.38 -4.25 -17.72
CA ALA A 106 25.59 -3.36 -16.57
C ALA A 106 24.26 -2.99 -15.90
N SER A 107 23.24 -2.62 -16.67
CA SER A 107 21.91 -2.33 -16.15
C SER A 107 21.25 -3.56 -15.51
N LYS A 108 21.47 -4.77 -16.05
CA LYS A 108 20.99 -6.02 -15.45
C LYS A 108 21.63 -6.24 -14.08
N LEU A 109 22.93 -6.02 -13.95
CA LEU A 109 23.62 -6.13 -12.67
C LEU A 109 23.04 -5.16 -11.63
N ILE A 110 22.89 -3.89 -12.00
CA ILE A 110 22.31 -2.86 -11.12
C ILE A 110 20.90 -3.27 -10.68
N ARG A 111 20.05 -3.69 -11.61
CA ARG A 111 18.70 -4.18 -11.28
C ARG A 111 18.72 -5.35 -10.32
N ASN A 112 19.58 -6.34 -10.54
CA ASN A 112 19.69 -7.50 -9.65
C ASN A 112 20.09 -7.08 -8.21
N ILE A 113 20.99 -6.12 -8.07
CA ILE A 113 21.35 -5.54 -6.78
C ILE A 113 20.12 -4.87 -6.14
N PHE A 114 19.33 -4.09 -6.90
CA PHE A 114 18.11 -3.49 -6.40
C PHE A 114 17.05 -4.52 -5.99
N PHE A 115 16.88 -5.60 -6.76
CA PHE A 115 15.97 -6.69 -6.40
C PHE A 115 16.39 -7.36 -5.11
N SER A 116 17.66 -7.72 -4.97
CA SER A 116 18.19 -8.32 -3.75
C SER A 116 18.02 -7.40 -2.53
N PHE A 117 18.21 -6.10 -2.71
CA PHE A 117 17.98 -5.12 -1.66
C PHE A 117 16.50 -5.00 -1.26
N ALA A 118 15.61 -5.04 -2.24
CA ALA A 118 14.16 -4.99 -2.02
C ALA A 118 13.64 -6.24 -1.28
N GLU A 119 14.18 -7.40 -1.62
CA GLU A 119 13.91 -8.67 -0.94
C GLU A 119 14.42 -8.64 0.50
N PHE A 120 15.66 -8.25 0.70
CA PHE A 120 16.26 -8.07 2.02
C PHE A 120 15.44 -7.10 2.90
N GLU A 121 15.05 -5.93 2.39
CA GLU A 121 14.23 -4.96 3.12
C GLU A 121 12.88 -5.57 3.57
N ARG A 122 12.25 -6.34 2.68
CA ARG A 122 11.01 -7.05 2.99
C ARG A 122 11.21 -8.09 4.10
N ASP A 123 12.26 -8.88 4.01
CA ASP A 123 12.58 -9.92 4.99
C ASP A 123 12.88 -9.30 6.35
N MET A 124 13.65 -8.22 6.40
CA MET A 124 13.90 -7.44 7.62
C MET A 124 12.63 -6.87 8.26
N ILE A 125 11.66 -6.43 7.45
CA ILE A 125 10.37 -5.95 7.97
C ILE A 125 9.57 -7.12 8.58
N VAL A 126 9.56 -8.28 7.91
CA VAL A 126 8.89 -9.49 8.41
C VAL A 126 9.52 -9.95 9.72
N GLU A 127 10.85 -10.08 9.76
CA GLU A 127 11.60 -10.49 10.95
C GLU A 127 11.32 -9.55 12.14
N ARG A 128 11.48 -8.24 11.97
CA ARG A 128 11.18 -7.25 13.00
C ARG A 128 9.72 -7.29 13.48
N THR A 129 8.80 -7.58 12.57
CA THR A 129 7.37 -7.72 12.89
C THR A 129 7.13 -8.98 13.73
N GLN A 130 7.77 -10.10 13.40
CA GLN A 130 7.67 -11.36 14.18
C GLN A 130 8.29 -11.21 15.56
N GLU A 131 9.45 -10.59 15.67
CA GLU A 131 10.08 -10.28 16.96
C GLU A 131 9.17 -9.38 17.81
N GLY A 132 8.63 -8.31 17.23
CA GLY A 132 7.69 -7.43 17.92
C GLY A 132 6.43 -8.17 18.40
N LYS A 133 5.90 -9.11 17.59
CA LYS A 133 4.78 -9.97 17.98
C LYS A 133 5.18 -10.94 19.10
N ALA A 134 6.36 -11.54 19.03
CA ALA A 134 6.85 -12.44 20.09
C ALA A 134 6.92 -11.70 21.43
N VAL A 135 7.50 -10.51 21.46
CA VAL A 135 7.55 -9.66 22.66
C VAL A 135 6.14 -9.24 23.11
N ALA A 136 5.25 -8.92 22.18
CA ALA A 136 3.88 -8.55 22.54
C ALA A 136 3.10 -9.71 23.18
N LYS A 137 3.31 -10.94 22.72
CA LYS A 137 2.67 -12.16 23.26
C LYS A 137 3.08 -12.47 24.72
N THR A 138 4.24 -12.00 25.17
CA THR A 138 4.66 -12.16 26.57
C THR A 138 3.97 -11.17 27.53
N LYS A 139 3.28 -10.14 27.00
CA LYS A 139 2.58 -9.15 27.83
C LYS A 139 1.20 -9.68 28.26
N GLU A 140 0.90 -9.55 29.54
CA GLU A 140 -0.41 -9.92 30.09
C GLU A 140 -1.55 -9.15 29.39
N GLY A 141 -2.61 -9.84 29.00
CA GLY A 141 -3.76 -9.24 28.31
C GLY A 141 -3.59 -9.01 26.79
N PHE A 142 -2.44 -9.37 26.20
CA PHE A 142 -2.26 -9.26 24.76
C PHE A 142 -3.22 -10.15 23.98
N LYS A 143 -3.91 -9.56 22.99
CA LYS A 143 -4.75 -10.29 22.03
C LYS A 143 -4.36 -9.89 20.61
N GLU A 144 -4.01 -10.89 19.81
CA GLU A 144 -3.69 -10.67 18.41
C GLU A 144 -4.96 -10.37 17.60
N GLY A 145 -4.88 -9.43 16.64
CA GLY A 145 -5.95 -9.09 15.74
C GLY A 145 -6.64 -7.76 16.06
N ARG A 146 -7.68 -7.45 15.28
CA ARG A 146 -8.48 -6.23 15.50
C ARG A 146 -9.30 -6.35 16.79
N PRO A 147 -9.26 -5.37 17.69
CA PRO A 147 -10.13 -5.35 18.84
C PRO A 147 -11.61 -5.49 18.46
N LYS A 148 -12.38 -6.22 19.25
CA LYS A 148 -13.84 -6.31 19.02
C LYS A 148 -14.45 -4.93 19.19
N ALA A 149 -15.31 -4.53 18.25
CA ALA A 149 -16.02 -3.23 18.28
C ALA A 149 -17.14 -3.19 19.34
N TYR A 150 -17.30 -4.24 20.13
CA TYR A 150 -18.34 -4.41 21.15
C TYR A 150 -17.79 -5.10 22.39
N THR A 151 -18.32 -4.75 23.54
CA THR A 151 -18.03 -5.41 24.82
C THR A 151 -18.84 -6.70 24.98
N PRO A 152 -18.43 -7.64 25.85
CA PRO A 152 -19.24 -8.82 26.18
C PRO A 152 -20.67 -8.47 26.60
N LYS A 153 -20.86 -7.46 27.45
CA LYS A 153 -22.19 -7.00 27.88
C LYS A 153 -23.07 -6.49 26.74
N GLN A 154 -22.46 -5.75 25.79
CA GLN A 154 -23.19 -5.30 24.61
C GLN A 154 -23.62 -6.47 23.72
N LEU A 155 -22.75 -7.48 23.57
CA LEU A 155 -23.08 -8.69 22.83
C LEU A 155 -24.20 -9.49 23.53
N ASP A 156 -24.13 -9.65 24.86
CA ASP A 156 -25.16 -10.33 25.64
C ASP A 156 -26.54 -9.65 25.48
N ASN A 157 -26.57 -8.34 25.60
CA ASN A 157 -27.78 -7.55 25.35
C ASN A 157 -28.28 -7.73 23.91
N ALA A 158 -27.39 -7.64 22.91
CA ALA A 158 -27.75 -7.82 21.51
C ALA A 158 -28.36 -9.21 21.26
N LEU A 159 -27.80 -10.27 21.82
CA LEU A 159 -28.30 -11.63 21.62
C LEU A 159 -29.62 -11.88 22.34
N SER A 160 -29.86 -11.26 23.51
CA SER A 160 -31.15 -11.36 24.22
C SER A 160 -32.31 -10.66 23.50
N MET A 161 -32.02 -9.66 22.68
CA MET A 161 -33.03 -8.95 21.86
C MET A 161 -33.52 -9.76 20.66
N LEU A 162 -32.79 -10.82 20.26
CA LEU A 162 -33.12 -11.62 19.08
C LEU A 162 -34.35 -12.52 19.31
N THR A 163 -35.26 -12.58 18.33
CA THR A 163 -36.44 -13.45 18.34
C THR A 163 -36.07 -14.92 18.53
N VAL A 164 -34.96 -15.36 17.97
CA VAL A 164 -34.46 -16.76 18.13
C VAL A 164 -33.99 -17.09 19.55
N ASN A 165 -33.90 -16.11 20.43
CA ASN A 165 -33.52 -16.23 21.83
C ASN A 165 -34.64 -15.70 22.78
N GLY A 166 -35.88 -15.54 22.29
CA GLY A 166 -37.02 -15.06 23.07
C GLY A 166 -37.23 -13.53 23.08
N GLY A 167 -36.38 -12.78 22.34
CA GLY A 167 -36.54 -11.34 22.17
C GLY A 167 -37.58 -10.96 21.08
N LYS A 168 -37.60 -9.70 20.69
CA LYS A 168 -38.60 -9.16 19.76
C LYS A 168 -38.03 -8.69 18.42
N HIS A 169 -36.71 -8.73 18.22
CA HIS A 169 -36.04 -8.16 17.06
C HIS A 169 -35.36 -9.21 16.19
N SER A 170 -35.34 -8.96 14.89
CA SER A 170 -34.58 -9.74 13.92
C SER A 170 -33.08 -9.40 13.99
N TYR A 171 -32.23 -10.27 13.43
CA TYR A 171 -30.79 -10.00 13.31
C TYR A 171 -30.47 -8.68 12.60
N LYS A 172 -31.29 -8.27 11.64
CA LYS A 172 -31.09 -7.02 10.89
C LYS A 172 -31.37 -5.81 11.79
N GLU A 173 -32.49 -5.80 12.48
CA GLU A 173 -32.88 -4.73 13.41
C GLU A 173 -31.88 -4.58 14.56
N VAL A 174 -31.43 -5.66 15.17
CA VAL A 174 -30.42 -5.60 16.24
C VAL A 174 -29.08 -5.06 15.71
N ALA A 175 -28.70 -5.43 14.49
CA ALA A 175 -27.48 -4.91 13.86
C ALA A 175 -27.55 -3.40 13.63
N GLU A 176 -28.69 -2.88 13.19
CA GLU A 176 -28.93 -1.45 12.98
C GLU A 176 -28.98 -0.68 14.32
N LEU A 177 -29.62 -1.23 15.34
CA LEU A 177 -29.76 -0.60 16.67
C LEU A 177 -28.44 -0.50 17.44
N LEU A 178 -27.60 -1.54 17.39
CA LEU A 178 -26.43 -1.65 18.26
C LEU A 178 -25.09 -1.54 17.50
N GLY A 179 -25.11 -1.40 16.18
CA GLY A 179 -23.89 -1.26 15.36
C GLY A 179 -23.03 -2.55 15.30
N ILE A 180 -23.58 -3.72 15.69
CA ILE A 180 -22.92 -5.01 15.61
C ILE A 180 -23.35 -5.70 14.31
N SER A 181 -22.40 -6.07 13.44
CA SER A 181 -22.77 -6.66 12.16
C SER A 181 -23.63 -7.92 12.28
N LYS A 182 -24.60 -8.09 11.39
CA LYS A 182 -25.49 -9.26 11.32
C LYS A 182 -24.70 -10.59 11.32
N SER A 183 -23.63 -10.65 10.54
CA SER A 183 -22.76 -11.84 10.47
C SER A 183 -22.10 -12.17 11.81
N THR A 184 -21.70 -11.15 12.56
CA THR A 184 -21.14 -11.30 13.91
C THR A 184 -22.19 -11.86 14.88
N LEU A 185 -23.41 -11.28 14.87
CA LEU A 185 -24.49 -11.75 15.73
C LEU A 185 -24.86 -13.21 15.47
N ILE A 186 -24.97 -13.60 14.20
CA ILE A 186 -25.25 -15.00 13.81
C ILE A 186 -24.15 -15.93 14.31
N ARG A 187 -22.88 -15.59 14.06
CA ARG A 187 -21.74 -16.40 14.46
C ARG A 187 -21.66 -16.60 15.98
N GLU A 188 -21.79 -15.52 16.74
CA GLU A 188 -21.71 -15.57 18.20
C GLU A 188 -22.91 -16.28 18.81
N ASN A 189 -24.10 -16.15 18.22
CA ASN A 189 -25.29 -16.90 18.65
C ASN A 189 -25.13 -18.42 18.44
N ASN A 190 -24.67 -18.80 17.23
CA ASN A 190 -24.43 -20.21 16.93
C ASN A 190 -23.37 -20.83 17.85
N LYS A 191 -22.31 -20.06 18.14
CA LYS A 191 -21.26 -20.50 19.08
C LYS A 191 -21.82 -20.78 20.49
N ARG A 192 -22.72 -19.91 20.95
CA ARG A 192 -23.35 -20.11 22.27
C ARG A 192 -24.30 -21.31 22.30
N LYS A 193 -25.07 -21.51 21.24
CA LYS A 193 -25.95 -22.70 21.14
C LYS A 193 -25.13 -23.99 21.16
N ALA A 194 -24.06 -24.05 20.38
CA ALA A 194 -23.18 -25.22 20.38
C ALA A 194 -22.61 -25.53 21.79
N MET A 195 -22.19 -24.48 22.53
CA MET A 195 -21.70 -24.67 23.92
C MET A 195 -22.77 -25.13 24.93
N MET A 196 -24.06 -24.88 24.63
CA MET A 196 -25.17 -25.33 25.48
C MET A 196 -25.62 -26.77 25.16
N GLU A 197 -25.34 -27.24 23.93
CA GLU A 197 -25.65 -28.61 23.50
C GLU A 197 -24.57 -29.63 23.93
N GLU A 198 -23.38 -29.16 24.31
CA GLU A 198 -22.28 -30.01 24.81
C GLU A 198 -22.28 -30.21 26.34
N VAL A 199 -23.23 -29.62 27.07
CA VAL A 199 -23.42 -29.74 28.53
C VAL A 199 -24.69 -30.56 28.83
#